data_accce65e1052d0b222f6d05a2fe236e4
#
_entry.id   accce65e1052d0b222f6d05a2fe236e4
#
_cell.length_a   1.000
_cell.length_b   1.000
_cell.length_c   1.000
_cell.angle_alpha   90.00
_cell.angle_beta   90.00
_cell.angle_gamma   90.00
#
_symmetry.space_group_name_H-M   'P 1'
#
loop_
_entity.id
_entity.type
_entity.pdbx_description
1 polymer ?
#
loop_
_entity_poly.entity_id
_entity_poly.type
_entity_poly.pdbx_seq_one_letter_code
_entity_poly.pdbx_strand_id
1 'polypeptide(L)'
;MAKLEFTDGREIYVDEDKMIAEIEEGAADYGRDIVQFDPYVNPGDEITTADVDAALRIARIRAVKPADIRRAIKGKRAIANALPKNEFGADLFSMNEAETLELIDGPLRDLFTSLAEVKGVDVAVASKILHLKRPALVPILDRYIFTFYSYIYHVGKKARNVETAVRLLREMRADGRNNLNVLNALARRINEAANEKLPPGRKVALTPARVLDRVIWRHIKKRTG
;
A
#
# COMPACT_ATOMS: atom_id res chain seq x y z
N MET A 1 6.76 -1.97 23.07
CA MET A 1 5.87 -2.79 22.20
C MET A 1 4.55 -2.07 22.01
N ALA A 2 4.13 -1.81 20.80
CA ALA A 2 2.81 -1.28 20.46
C ALA A 2 1.83 -2.43 20.19
N LYS A 3 0.55 -2.21 20.44
CA LYS A 3 -0.53 -3.17 20.18
C LYS A 3 -1.49 -2.57 19.16
N LEU A 4 -1.81 -3.33 18.11
CA LEU A 4 -2.88 -3.04 17.18
C LEU A 4 -4.04 -3.98 17.43
N GLU A 5 -5.25 -3.42 17.52
CA GLU A 5 -6.50 -4.15 17.72
C GLU A 5 -7.36 -4.06 16.47
N PHE A 6 -7.76 -5.20 15.93
CA PHE A 6 -8.55 -5.31 14.73
C PHE A 6 -10.03 -5.44 15.03
N THR A 7 -10.88 -5.00 14.13
CA THR A 7 -12.35 -4.99 14.31
C THR A 7 -12.96 -6.37 14.52
N ASP A 8 -12.27 -7.43 14.10
CA ASP A 8 -12.67 -8.82 14.31
C ASP A 8 -12.11 -9.45 15.62
N GLY A 9 -11.50 -8.63 16.47
CA GLY A 9 -10.95 -9.07 17.76
C GLY A 9 -9.53 -9.62 17.69
N ARG A 10 -8.89 -9.68 16.51
CA ARG A 10 -7.48 -10.05 16.40
C ARG A 10 -6.58 -8.96 16.97
N GLU A 11 -5.41 -9.36 17.44
CA GLU A 11 -4.38 -8.46 17.98
C GLU A 11 -3.02 -8.73 17.32
N ILE A 12 -2.28 -7.67 17.02
CA ILE A 12 -0.88 -7.75 16.61
C ILE A 12 -0.02 -6.92 17.57
N TYR A 13 0.94 -7.58 18.19
CA TYR A 13 1.95 -6.91 19.01
C TYR A 13 3.14 -6.54 18.11
N VAL A 14 3.45 -5.25 18.08
CA VAL A 14 4.50 -4.68 17.25
C VAL A 14 5.72 -4.39 18.10
N ASP A 15 6.81 -5.08 17.80
CA ASP A 15 8.13 -4.77 18.35
C ASP A 15 8.77 -3.67 17.48
N GLU A 16 8.62 -2.44 17.94
CA GLU A 16 9.06 -1.25 17.23
C GLU A 16 10.58 -1.21 17.04
N ASP A 17 11.33 -1.55 18.10
CA ASP A 17 12.79 -1.49 18.08
C ASP A 17 13.34 -2.54 17.10
N LYS A 18 12.71 -3.70 17.03
CA LYS A 18 13.05 -4.72 16.05
C LYS A 18 12.71 -4.30 14.62
N MET A 19 11.60 -3.56 14.41
CA MET A 19 11.27 -3.02 13.09
C MET A 19 12.31 -1.98 12.64
N ILE A 20 12.75 -1.14 13.53
CA ILE A 20 13.78 -0.11 13.27
C ILE A 20 15.13 -0.79 13.00
N ALA A 21 15.55 -1.73 13.84
CA ALA A 21 16.79 -2.49 13.62
C ALA A 21 16.84 -3.20 12.26
N GLU A 22 15.74 -3.79 11.81
CA GLU A 22 15.65 -4.40 10.47
C GLU A 22 15.86 -3.38 9.32
N ILE A 23 15.48 -2.10 9.54
CA ILE A 23 15.75 -1.02 8.59
C ILE A 23 17.23 -0.62 8.64
N GLU A 24 17.78 -0.48 9.83
CA GLU A 24 19.18 -0.11 10.07
C GLU A 24 20.16 -1.13 9.51
N GLU A 25 19.88 -2.40 9.68
CA GLU A 25 20.69 -3.49 9.17
C GLU A 25 20.58 -3.67 7.64
N GLY A 26 19.64 -2.97 6.99
CA GLY A 26 19.30 -3.20 5.59
C GLY A 26 18.78 -4.61 5.35
N ALA A 27 18.22 -5.22 6.39
CA ALA A 27 17.79 -6.61 6.40
C ALA A 27 16.83 -6.90 5.24
N ALA A 28 17.08 -8.07 4.62
CA ALA A 28 16.34 -8.51 3.45
C ALA A 28 14.82 -8.42 3.67
N ASP A 29 14.12 -7.88 2.73
CA ASP A 29 12.67 -7.77 2.61
C ASP A 29 12.03 -6.56 3.31
N TYR A 30 12.07 -6.39 4.64
CA TYR A 30 11.36 -5.31 5.31
C TYR A 30 12.07 -3.95 5.17
N GLY A 31 13.30 -3.85 5.65
CA GLY A 31 14.09 -2.62 5.60
C GLY A 31 14.40 -2.19 4.17
N ARG A 32 14.73 -3.17 3.30
CA ARG A 32 15.00 -2.91 1.89
C ARG A 32 13.82 -2.26 1.17
N ASP A 33 12.60 -2.73 1.39
CA ASP A 33 11.44 -2.17 0.72
C ASP A 33 11.17 -0.74 1.18
N ILE A 34 11.33 -0.43 2.48
CA ILE A 34 11.17 0.93 2.99
C ILE A 34 12.23 1.86 2.39
N VAL A 35 13.51 1.45 2.36
CA VAL A 35 14.60 2.31 1.86
C VAL A 35 14.67 2.38 0.34
N GLN A 36 14.16 1.38 -0.38
CA GLN A 36 14.27 1.30 -1.84
C GLN A 36 13.01 1.67 -2.60
N PHE A 37 11.84 1.48 -2.03
CA PHE A 37 10.57 1.77 -2.70
C PHE A 37 9.87 3.02 -2.18
N ASP A 38 9.70 3.12 -0.87
CA ASP A 38 8.92 4.22 -0.31
C ASP A 38 9.51 5.62 -0.65
N PRO A 39 10.84 5.78 -0.88
CA PRO A 39 11.38 7.04 -1.41
C PRO A 39 10.98 7.39 -2.84
N TYR A 40 10.39 6.46 -3.60
CA TYR A 40 9.87 6.70 -4.95
C TYR A 40 8.43 7.20 -4.97
N VAL A 41 7.83 7.45 -3.81
CA VAL A 41 6.53 8.10 -3.74
C VAL A 41 6.57 9.41 -4.52
N ASN A 42 5.70 9.49 -5.52
CA ASN A 42 5.60 10.62 -6.44
C ASN A 42 4.15 11.09 -6.49
N PRO A 43 3.75 11.99 -5.60
CA PRO A 43 2.37 12.40 -5.41
C PRO A 43 1.83 13.32 -6.53
N GLY A 44 2.23 13.13 -7.77
CA GLY A 44 1.65 13.80 -8.93
C GLY A 44 0.33 13.17 -9.37
N ASP A 45 -0.43 13.86 -10.22
CA ASP A 45 -1.72 13.38 -10.73
C ASP A 45 -1.59 12.35 -11.85
N GLU A 46 -0.45 12.31 -12.55
CA GLU A 46 -0.24 11.40 -13.66
C GLU A 46 0.51 10.14 -13.23
N ILE A 47 0.02 8.96 -13.67
CA ILE A 47 0.77 7.71 -13.57
C ILE A 47 1.82 7.71 -14.69
N THR A 48 3.09 7.76 -14.28
CA THR A 48 4.23 7.79 -15.18
C THR A 48 4.85 6.40 -15.39
N THR A 49 5.72 6.25 -16.37
CA THR A 49 6.49 5.02 -16.55
C THR A 49 7.40 4.72 -15.37
N ALA A 50 7.88 5.76 -14.66
CA ALA A 50 8.70 5.60 -13.47
C ALA A 50 7.90 4.99 -12.30
N ASP A 51 6.63 5.35 -12.14
CA ASP A 51 5.75 4.76 -11.11
C ASP A 51 5.53 3.27 -11.39
N VAL A 52 5.31 2.91 -12.65
CA VAL A 52 5.16 1.52 -13.06
C VAL A 52 6.43 0.73 -12.79
N ASP A 53 7.59 1.27 -13.14
CA ASP A 53 8.88 0.62 -12.91
C ASP A 53 9.17 0.41 -11.43
N ALA A 54 8.89 1.40 -10.60
CA ALA A 54 9.03 1.30 -9.17
C ALA A 54 8.09 0.20 -8.60
N ALA A 55 6.82 0.19 -9.01
CA ALA A 55 5.85 -0.81 -8.59
C ALA A 55 6.26 -2.24 -9.01
N LEU A 56 6.77 -2.41 -10.23
CA LEU A 56 7.19 -3.71 -10.77
C LEU A 56 8.45 -4.27 -10.10
N ARG A 57 9.39 -3.42 -9.71
CA ARG A 57 10.61 -3.86 -8.98
C ARG A 57 10.25 -4.59 -7.69
N ILE A 58 9.24 -4.11 -6.95
CA ILE A 58 8.76 -4.73 -5.72
C ILE A 58 7.88 -5.94 -5.99
N ALA A 59 7.02 -5.85 -6.99
CA ALA A 59 6.08 -6.92 -7.28
C ALA A 59 6.77 -8.22 -7.71
N ARG A 60 8.07 -8.18 -8.04
CA ARG A 60 8.85 -9.33 -8.57
C ARG A 60 8.08 -10.08 -9.66
N ILE A 61 7.35 -9.33 -10.51
CA ILE A 61 6.52 -9.91 -11.56
C ILE A 61 7.42 -10.44 -12.67
N ARG A 62 7.54 -11.76 -12.74
CA ARG A 62 8.31 -12.43 -13.80
C ARG A 62 7.49 -12.70 -15.07
N ALA A 63 6.17 -12.60 -15.00
CA ALA A 63 5.26 -13.09 -16.04
C ALA A 63 4.87 -12.05 -17.11
N VAL A 64 5.19 -10.78 -16.92
CA VAL A 64 4.78 -9.70 -17.84
C VAL A 64 5.97 -8.81 -18.17
N LYS A 65 6.10 -8.46 -19.45
CA LYS A 65 7.15 -7.53 -19.87
C LYS A 65 6.79 -6.13 -19.39
N PRO A 66 7.65 -5.46 -18.62
CA PRO A 66 7.40 -4.08 -18.15
C PRO A 66 7.03 -3.11 -19.29
N ALA A 67 7.59 -3.32 -20.48
CA ALA A 67 7.29 -2.52 -21.65
C ALA A 67 5.81 -2.57 -22.08
N ASP A 68 5.14 -3.72 -21.92
CA ASP A 68 3.74 -3.87 -22.32
C ASP A 68 2.83 -3.13 -21.35
N ILE A 69 3.13 -3.18 -20.05
CA ILE A 69 2.41 -2.43 -19.02
C ILE A 69 2.59 -0.92 -19.25
N ARG A 70 3.82 -0.47 -19.47
CA ARG A 70 4.11 0.95 -19.76
C ARG A 70 3.35 1.46 -20.97
N ARG A 71 3.30 0.68 -22.06
CA ARG A 71 2.57 1.05 -23.28
C ARG A 71 1.08 1.17 -23.04
N ALA A 72 0.49 0.20 -22.33
CA ALA A 72 -0.93 0.18 -22.03
C ALA A 72 -1.34 1.35 -21.11
N ILE A 73 -0.57 1.63 -20.07
CA ILE A 73 -0.83 2.75 -19.14
C ILE A 73 -0.62 4.11 -19.85
N LYS A 74 0.37 4.25 -20.72
CA LYS A 74 0.59 5.50 -21.48
C LYS A 74 -0.61 5.85 -22.37
N GLY A 75 -1.36 4.87 -22.85
CA GLY A 75 -2.61 5.07 -23.60
C GLY A 75 -3.82 5.47 -22.75
N LYS A 76 -3.73 5.32 -21.41
CA LYS A 76 -4.86 5.52 -20.47
C LYS A 76 -4.67 6.79 -19.61
N ARG A 77 -4.34 7.93 -20.23
CA ARG A 77 -4.20 9.22 -19.52
C ARG A 77 -5.42 9.62 -18.66
N ALA A 78 -6.61 9.12 -19.00
CA ALA A 78 -7.83 9.34 -18.24
C ALA A 78 -7.79 8.77 -16.81
N ILE A 79 -6.91 7.81 -16.51
CA ILE A 79 -6.79 7.21 -15.18
C ILE A 79 -6.27 8.23 -14.15
N ALA A 80 -5.39 9.13 -14.59
CA ALA A 80 -4.77 10.12 -13.71
C ALA A 80 -5.76 11.20 -13.21
N ASN A 81 -6.75 11.54 -14.04
CA ASN A 81 -7.71 12.60 -13.70
C ASN A 81 -8.80 12.16 -12.69
N ALA A 82 -8.90 10.87 -12.40
CA ALA A 82 -9.89 10.34 -11.47
C ALA A 82 -9.46 10.41 -10.00
N LEU A 83 -8.17 10.67 -9.70
CA LEU A 83 -7.74 10.93 -8.33
C LEU A 83 -8.07 12.39 -7.97
N PRO A 84 -8.78 12.64 -6.86
CA PRO A 84 -9.12 14.00 -6.45
C PRO A 84 -7.88 14.89 -6.41
N LYS A 85 -7.86 15.96 -7.19
CA LYS A 85 -6.71 16.86 -7.35
C LYS A 85 -6.34 17.62 -6.08
N ASN A 86 -7.27 17.75 -5.17
CA ASN A 86 -7.16 18.67 -4.02
C ASN A 86 -6.71 18.01 -2.73
N GLU A 87 -6.38 16.71 -2.72
CA GLU A 87 -6.28 16.01 -1.46
C GLU A 87 -4.97 15.26 -1.29
N PHE A 88 -3.85 15.98 -1.41
CA PHE A 88 -2.56 15.47 -0.91
C PHE A 88 -2.59 15.11 0.57
N GLY A 89 -3.64 15.53 1.30
CA GLY A 89 -3.89 15.23 2.69
C GLY A 89 -5.00 14.21 2.95
N ALA A 90 -5.64 13.67 1.91
CA ALA A 90 -6.65 12.63 2.10
C ALA A 90 -6.00 11.38 2.69
N ASP A 91 -6.36 11.07 3.92
CA ASP A 91 -5.89 9.91 4.65
C ASP A 91 -7.07 8.95 4.84
N LEU A 92 -6.89 7.70 4.40
CA LEU A 92 -7.91 6.65 4.45
C LEU A 92 -8.51 6.48 5.84
N PHE A 93 -7.73 6.73 6.90
CA PHE A 93 -8.13 6.48 8.28
C PHE A 93 -8.69 7.71 9.00
N SER A 94 -8.34 8.92 8.56
CA SER A 94 -8.77 10.18 9.18
C SER A 94 -9.96 10.85 8.48
N MET A 95 -10.20 10.54 7.20
CA MET A 95 -11.34 11.08 6.44
C MET A 95 -12.69 10.69 7.06
N ASN A 96 -13.71 11.53 6.81
CA ASN A 96 -15.09 11.24 7.12
C ASN A 96 -15.52 9.90 6.48
N GLU A 97 -16.39 9.16 7.16
CA GLU A 97 -16.79 7.82 6.72
C GLU A 97 -17.55 7.86 5.39
N ALA A 98 -18.53 8.75 5.27
CA ALA A 98 -19.34 8.85 4.06
C ALA A 98 -18.48 9.22 2.84
N GLU A 99 -17.62 10.24 2.99
CA GLU A 99 -16.68 10.68 1.94
C GLU A 99 -15.71 9.56 1.54
N THR A 100 -15.20 8.81 2.53
CA THR A 100 -14.27 7.71 2.26
C THR A 100 -14.95 6.57 1.51
N LEU A 101 -16.17 6.21 1.91
CA LEU A 101 -16.93 5.14 1.23
C LEU A 101 -17.28 5.55 -0.20
N GLU A 102 -17.71 6.80 -0.42
CA GLU A 102 -17.95 7.35 -1.75
C GLU A 102 -16.70 7.29 -2.62
N LEU A 103 -15.54 7.68 -2.07
CA LEU A 103 -14.27 7.62 -2.77
C LEU A 103 -13.86 6.19 -3.11
N ILE A 104 -14.03 5.24 -2.18
CA ILE A 104 -13.69 3.83 -2.40
C ILE A 104 -14.61 3.19 -3.45
N ASP A 105 -15.91 3.46 -3.39
CA ASP A 105 -16.93 2.85 -4.26
C ASP A 105 -17.02 3.48 -5.65
N GLY A 106 -16.57 4.71 -5.79
CA GLY A 106 -16.50 5.45 -7.04
C GLY A 106 -15.07 5.53 -7.60
N PRO A 107 -14.36 6.65 -7.42
CA PRO A 107 -13.08 6.91 -8.09
C PRO A 107 -12.01 5.84 -7.88
N LEU A 108 -11.85 5.29 -6.68
CA LEU A 108 -10.84 4.24 -6.44
C LEU A 108 -11.21 2.92 -7.11
N ARG A 109 -12.49 2.51 -7.08
CA ARG A 109 -12.98 1.35 -7.81
C ARG A 109 -12.71 1.48 -9.31
N ASP A 110 -13.01 2.64 -9.90
CA ASP A 110 -12.80 2.90 -11.32
C ASP A 110 -11.32 2.85 -11.70
N LEU A 111 -10.43 3.38 -10.85
CA LEU A 111 -8.99 3.30 -11.04
C LEU A 111 -8.48 1.86 -10.98
N PHE A 112 -8.89 1.08 -9.99
CA PHE A 112 -8.52 -0.33 -9.90
C PHE A 112 -9.03 -1.11 -11.11
N THR A 113 -10.26 -0.85 -11.57
CA THR A 113 -10.85 -1.47 -12.76
C THR A 113 -10.03 -1.14 -14.00
N SER A 114 -9.75 0.14 -14.23
CA SER A 114 -8.99 0.59 -15.39
C SER A 114 -7.56 0.04 -15.42
N LEU A 115 -6.92 -0.09 -14.26
CA LEU A 115 -5.58 -0.69 -14.17
C LEU A 115 -5.63 -2.21 -14.37
N ALA A 116 -6.64 -2.89 -13.82
CA ALA A 116 -6.80 -4.35 -13.94
C ALA A 116 -7.12 -4.81 -15.38
N GLU A 117 -7.62 -3.92 -16.26
CA GLU A 117 -7.78 -4.19 -17.70
C GLU A 117 -6.43 -4.28 -18.43
N VAL A 118 -5.36 -3.75 -17.84
CA VAL A 118 -4.03 -3.83 -18.44
C VAL A 118 -3.47 -5.23 -18.23
N LYS A 119 -3.15 -5.94 -19.32
CA LYS A 119 -2.60 -7.29 -19.25
C LYS A 119 -1.38 -7.35 -18.32
N GLY A 120 -1.49 -8.18 -17.27
CA GLY A 120 -0.44 -8.38 -16.28
C GLY A 120 -0.48 -7.44 -15.09
N VAL A 121 -1.45 -6.55 -15.01
CA VAL A 121 -1.72 -5.74 -13.82
C VAL A 121 -2.88 -6.39 -13.06
N ASP A 122 -2.56 -7.05 -11.96
CA ASP A 122 -3.56 -7.46 -10.97
C ASP A 122 -3.75 -6.37 -9.90
N VAL A 123 -4.67 -6.57 -8.99
CA VAL A 123 -4.94 -5.65 -7.89
C VAL A 123 -3.70 -5.35 -7.04
N ALA A 124 -2.83 -6.33 -6.85
CA ALA A 124 -1.61 -6.12 -6.07
C ALA A 124 -0.61 -5.19 -6.78
N VAL A 125 -0.52 -5.26 -8.11
CA VAL A 125 0.27 -4.33 -8.91
C VAL A 125 -0.40 -2.96 -8.97
N ALA A 126 -1.71 -2.93 -9.20
CA ALA A 126 -2.48 -1.70 -9.24
C ALA A 126 -2.36 -0.92 -7.93
N SER A 127 -2.51 -1.58 -6.78
CA SER A 127 -2.37 -0.93 -5.47
C SER A 127 -0.97 -0.33 -5.26
N LYS A 128 0.10 -0.97 -5.74
CA LYS A 128 1.46 -0.42 -5.67
C LYS A 128 1.63 0.83 -6.51
N ILE A 129 1.07 0.84 -7.73
CA ILE A 129 1.10 2.01 -8.61
C ILE A 129 0.32 3.16 -7.96
N LEU A 130 -0.89 2.90 -7.47
CA LEU A 130 -1.74 3.89 -6.83
C LEU A 130 -1.15 4.39 -5.50
N HIS A 131 -0.49 3.51 -4.74
CA HIS A 131 0.22 3.88 -3.52
C HIS A 131 1.28 4.95 -3.77
N LEU A 132 2.05 4.85 -4.85
CA LEU A 132 3.07 5.85 -5.19
C LEU A 132 2.46 7.23 -5.46
N LYS A 133 1.18 7.29 -5.82
CA LYS A 133 0.46 8.55 -6.06
C LYS A 133 -0.27 9.07 -4.82
N ARG A 134 -0.83 8.18 -4.03
CA ARG A 134 -1.66 8.51 -2.86
C ARG A 134 -1.34 7.55 -1.71
N PRO A 135 -0.14 7.67 -1.09
CA PRO A 135 0.31 6.72 -0.08
C PRO A 135 -0.52 6.74 1.21
N ALA A 136 -1.16 7.85 1.54
CA ALA A 136 -2.06 7.94 2.67
C ALA A 136 -3.44 7.32 2.41
N LEU A 137 -3.85 7.26 1.13
CA LEU A 137 -5.17 6.79 0.73
C LEU A 137 -5.17 5.32 0.30
N VAL A 138 -4.12 4.86 -0.38
CA VAL A 138 -4.08 3.52 -0.96
C VAL A 138 -2.96 2.69 -0.31
N PRO A 139 -3.27 1.80 0.64
CA PRO A 139 -2.31 0.82 1.15
C PRO A 139 -1.92 -0.19 0.07
N ILE A 140 -0.79 -0.87 0.25
CA ILE A 140 -0.39 -1.94 -0.68
C ILE A 140 -1.17 -3.21 -0.37
N LEU A 141 -1.96 -3.66 -1.34
CA LEU A 141 -2.80 -4.85 -1.25
C LEU A 141 -2.07 -6.06 -1.86
N ASP A 142 -1.14 -6.64 -1.14
CA ASP A 142 -0.45 -7.84 -1.60
C ASP A 142 -1.06 -9.15 -1.05
N ARG A 143 -0.44 -10.29 -1.39
CA ARG A 143 -0.94 -11.62 -0.98
C ARG A 143 -1.06 -11.76 0.54
N TYR A 144 -0.20 -11.10 1.32
CA TYR A 144 -0.21 -11.22 2.78
C TYR A 144 -1.38 -10.45 3.39
N ILE A 145 -1.71 -9.29 2.82
CA ILE A 145 -2.90 -8.52 3.20
C ILE A 145 -4.16 -9.33 2.90
N PHE A 146 -4.27 -9.89 1.68
CA PHE A 146 -5.39 -10.78 1.34
C PHE A 146 -5.48 -11.98 2.29
N THR A 147 -4.35 -12.59 2.65
CA THR A 147 -4.32 -13.73 3.59
C THR A 147 -4.78 -13.31 4.98
N PHE A 148 -4.32 -12.17 5.47
CA PHE A 148 -4.70 -11.66 6.79
C PHE A 148 -6.21 -11.47 6.91
N TYR A 149 -6.84 -10.89 5.91
CA TYR A 149 -8.28 -10.69 5.88
C TYR A 149 -9.07 -11.92 5.38
N SER A 150 -8.44 -13.08 5.29
CA SER A 150 -9.06 -14.38 4.94
C SER A 150 -9.67 -14.49 3.54
N TYR A 151 -9.41 -13.54 2.64
CA TYR A 151 -9.96 -13.58 1.28
C TYR A 151 -9.35 -14.66 0.40
N ILE A 152 -8.14 -15.12 0.68
CA ILE A 152 -7.48 -16.16 -0.12
C ILE A 152 -8.02 -17.56 0.21
N TYR A 153 -8.36 -17.82 1.47
CA TYR A 153 -8.78 -19.14 1.92
C TYR A 153 -10.17 -19.56 1.42
N HIS A 154 -11.03 -18.59 1.12
CA HIS A 154 -12.42 -18.89 0.74
C HIS A 154 -12.70 -18.87 -0.75
N VAL A 155 -11.86 -18.26 -1.59
CA VAL A 155 -12.20 -17.97 -3.00
C VAL A 155 -11.10 -18.35 -4.01
N GLY A 156 -9.95 -18.84 -3.59
CA GLY A 156 -8.84 -19.22 -4.48
C GLY A 156 -8.21 -18.04 -5.23
N LYS A 157 -7.52 -18.32 -6.33
CA LYS A 157 -6.81 -17.31 -7.14
C LYS A 157 -7.70 -16.19 -7.69
N LYS A 158 -9.02 -16.41 -7.78
CA LYS A 158 -10.01 -15.44 -8.28
C LYS A 158 -10.33 -14.33 -7.26
N ALA A 159 -9.87 -14.44 -6.01
CA ALA A 159 -10.15 -13.47 -4.95
C ALA A 159 -9.42 -12.11 -5.12
N ARG A 160 -8.40 -12.03 -5.97
CA ARG A 160 -7.67 -10.78 -6.23
C ARG A 160 -8.29 -9.99 -7.37
N ASN A 161 -9.55 -9.65 -7.23
CA ASN A 161 -10.28 -8.79 -8.16
C ASN A 161 -10.58 -7.43 -7.52
N VAL A 162 -11.12 -6.53 -8.31
CA VAL A 162 -11.44 -5.15 -7.89
C VAL A 162 -12.44 -5.14 -6.74
N GLU A 163 -13.45 -6.00 -6.77
CA GLU A 163 -14.46 -6.09 -5.71
C GLU A 163 -13.85 -6.44 -4.35
N THR A 164 -12.92 -7.40 -4.37
CA THR A 164 -12.19 -7.77 -3.14
C THR A 164 -11.25 -6.66 -2.67
N ALA A 165 -10.64 -5.90 -3.59
CA ALA A 165 -9.82 -4.75 -3.22
C ALA A 165 -10.64 -3.66 -2.52
N VAL A 166 -11.82 -3.35 -3.06
CA VAL A 166 -12.76 -2.37 -2.49
C VAL A 166 -13.19 -2.79 -1.08
N ARG A 167 -13.52 -4.07 -0.88
CA ARG A 167 -13.84 -4.61 0.45
C ARG A 167 -12.68 -4.49 1.42
N LEU A 168 -11.47 -4.87 0.98
CA LEU A 168 -10.25 -4.74 1.78
C LEU A 168 -9.98 -3.30 2.21
N LEU A 169 -10.15 -2.34 1.32
CA LEU A 169 -9.96 -0.93 1.66
C LEU A 169 -10.91 -0.48 2.78
N ARG A 170 -12.16 -0.95 2.76
CA ARG A 170 -13.14 -0.65 3.83
C ARG A 170 -12.74 -1.28 5.16
N GLU A 171 -12.33 -2.55 5.15
CA GLU A 171 -11.89 -3.25 6.37
C GLU A 171 -10.61 -2.63 6.93
N MET A 172 -9.61 -2.39 6.08
CA MET A 172 -8.37 -1.72 6.48
C MET A 172 -8.63 -0.31 7.02
N ARG A 173 -9.63 0.40 6.46
CA ARG A 173 -10.03 1.70 6.99
C ARG A 173 -10.56 1.59 8.41
N ALA A 174 -11.46 0.65 8.67
CA ALA A 174 -12.02 0.46 10.00
C ALA A 174 -10.92 0.12 11.03
N ASP A 175 -10.05 -0.83 10.69
CA ASP A 175 -8.93 -1.24 11.54
C ASP A 175 -7.91 -0.11 11.73
N GLY A 176 -7.57 0.61 10.66
CA GLY A 176 -6.63 1.72 10.71
C GLY A 176 -7.14 2.87 11.56
N ARG A 177 -8.45 3.17 11.48
CA ARG A 177 -9.07 4.20 12.32
C ARG A 177 -9.03 3.85 13.80
N ASN A 178 -9.31 2.59 14.16
CA ASN A 178 -9.20 2.13 15.55
C ASN A 178 -7.78 2.26 16.10
N ASN A 179 -6.78 2.17 15.25
CA ASN A 179 -5.37 2.17 15.61
C ASN A 179 -4.62 3.45 15.23
N LEU A 180 -5.30 4.52 14.81
CA LEU A 180 -4.69 5.68 14.17
C LEU A 180 -3.56 6.32 14.99
N ASN A 181 -3.76 6.46 16.29
CA ASN A 181 -2.74 7.06 17.18
C ASN A 181 -1.47 6.19 17.23
N VAL A 182 -1.62 4.88 17.33
CA VAL A 182 -0.50 3.93 17.35
C VAL A 182 0.22 3.93 16.00
N LEU A 183 -0.53 3.91 14.90
CA LEU A 183 0.02 3.93 13.54
C LEU A 183 0.78 5.23 13.25
N ASN A 184 0.28 6.37 13.72
CA ASN A 184 0.99 7.67 13.61
C ASN A 184 2.30 7.67 14.39
N ALA A 185 2.31 7.14 15.62
CA ALA A 185 3.53 7.04 16.41
C ALA A 185 4.56 6.12 15.75
N LEU A 186 4.14 4.96 15.25
CA LEU A 186 4.99 4.04 14.50
C LEU A 186 5.53 4.68 13.21
N ALA A 187 4.68 5.34 12.43
CA ALA A 187 5.08 6.02 11.20
C ALA A 187 6.18 7.05 11.46
N ARG A 188 6.02 7.88 12.50
CA ARG A 188 7.02 8.88 12.87
C ARG A 188 8.37 8.23 13.19
N ARG A 189 8.40 7.24 14.08
CA ARG A 189 9.66 6.57 14.49
C ARG A 189 10.34 5.85 13.32
N ILE A 190 9.56 5.16 12.49
CA ILE A 190 10.10 4.46 11.32
C ILE A 190 10.65 5.46 10.30
N ASN A 191 9.97 6.59 10.07
CA ASN A 191 10.43 7.63 9.16
C ASN A 191 11.72 8.26 9.63
N GLU A 192 11.85 8.55 10.94
CA GLU A 192 13.08 9.06 11.53
C GLU A 192 14.26 8.10 11.26
N ALA A 193 14.13 6.83 11.65
CA ALA A 193 15.17 5.82 11.45
C ALA A 193 15.50 5.57 9.96
N ALA A 194 14.48 5.51 9.08
CA ALA A 194 14.71 5.33 7.66
C ALA A 194 15.43 6.52 7.01
N ASN A 195 15.07 7.73 7.40
CA ASN A 195 15.65 8.96 6.83
C ASN A 195 17.11 9.19 7.24
N GLU A 196 17.55 8.66 8.38
CA GLU A 196 18.97 8.65 8.77
C GLU A 196 19.85 7.81 7.84
N LYS A 197 19.26 6.81 7.17
CA LYS A 197 19.97 5.90 6.26
C LYS A 197 19.92 6.31 4.79
N LEU A 198 19.06 7.25 4.44
CA LEU A 198 18.89 7.66 3.06
C LEU A 198 19.94 8.71 2.64
N PRO A 199 20.38 8.66 1.37
CA PRO A 199 21.22 9.70 0.80
C PRO A 199 20.56 11.09 0.89
N PRO A 200 21.34 12.16 0.97
CA PRO A 200 20.82 13.53 0.92
C PRO A 200 19.86 13.74 -0.26
N GLY A 201 18.74 14.40 -0.01
CA GLY A 201 17.72 14.68 -1.02
C GLY A 201 16.67 13.58 -1.22
N ARG A 202 16.82 12.40 -0.59
CA ARG A 202 15.76 11.39 -0.52
C ARG A 202 15.14 11.37 0.87
N LYS A 203 13.82 11.22 0.90
CA LYS A 203 13.07 11.10 2.16
C LYS A 203 12.01 10.01 2.04
N VAL A 204 11.81 9.30 3.14
CA VAL A 204 10.68 8.41 3.36
C VAL A 204 9.66 9.15 4.24
N ALA A 205 8.41 9.11 3.83
CA ALA A 205 7.29 9.64 4.57
C ALA A 205 6.18 8.58 4.62
N LEU A 206 6.43 7.50 5.40
CA LEU A 206 5.43 6.46 5.60
C LEU A 206 4.19 7.05 6.26
N THR A 207 3.05 6.72 5.69
CA THR A 207 1.74 7.07 6.20
C THR A 207 1.21 5.99 7.15
N PRO A 208 0.20 6.26 7.99
CA PRO A 208 -0.46 5.25 8.79
C PRO A 208 -0.96 4.05 7.97
N ALA A 209 -1.50 4.30 6.77
CA ALA A 209 -1.96 3.25 5.85
C ALA A 209 -0.80 2.33 5.41
N ARG A 210 0.36 2.92 5.12
CA ARG A 210 1.56 2.16 4.77
C ARG A 210 2.12 1.38 5.95
N VAL A 211 2.09 1.93 7.15
CA VAL A 211 2.53 1.23 8.35
C VAL A 211 1.63 0.04 8.65
N LEU A 212 0.30 0.20 8.53
CA LEU A 212 -0.64 -0.90 8.75
C LEU A 212 -0.37 -2.07 7.80
N ASP A 213 -0.22 -1.82 6.49
CA ASP A 213 0.06 -2.87 5.53
C ASP A 213 1.39 -3.59 5.85
N ARG A 214 2.40 -2.87 6.30
CA ARG A 214 3.71 -3.43 6.68
C ARG A 214 3.65 -4.28 7.94
N VAL A 215 2.92 -3.86 8.96
CA VAL A 215 2.72 -4.63 10.18
C VAL A 215 2.00 -5.95 9.88
N ILE A 216 0.93 -5.90 9.11
CA ILE A 216 0.18 -7.09 8.68
C ILE A 216 1.08 -8.03 7.85
N TRP A 217 1.80 -7.48 6.87
CA TRP A 217 2.73 -8.23 6.03
C TRP A 217 3.75 -9.00 6.88
N ARG A 218 4.38 -8.31 7.84
CA ARG A 218 5.37 -8.91 8.75
C ARG A 218 4.76 -10.01 9.63
N HIS A 219 3.56 -9.76 10.15
CA HIS A 219 2.86 -10.72 10.99
C HIS A 219 2.57 -12.03 10.25
N ILE A 220 2.03 -11.94 9.04
CA ILE A 220 1.70 -13.13 8.23
C ILE A 220 2.97 -13.82 7.74
N LYS A 221 3.97 -13.07 7.27
CA LYS A 221 5.22 -13.67 6.77
C LYS A 221 5.93 -14.51 7.83
N LYS A 222 5.95 -14.07 9.09
CA LYS A 222 6.53 -14.84 10.21
C LYS A 222 5.80 -16.16 10.49
N ARG A 223 4.50 -16.26 10.14
CA ARG A 223 3.69 -17.46 10.36
C ARG A 223 3.76 -18.45 9.19
N THR A 224 4.17 -18.00 8.02
CA THR A 224 4.14 -18.80 6.78
C THR A 224 5.51 -19.14 6.23
N GLY A 225 6.58 -18.63 6.80
CA GLY A 225 7.99 -18.93 6.50
C GLY A 225 8.63 -19.76 7.57
#